data_fa7b462e515a70a5372d1e20cf33dd55
#
_entry.id   fa7b462e515a70a5372d1e20cf33dd55
#
_cell.length_a   1.000
_cell.length_b   1.000
_cell.length_c   1.000
_cell.angle_alpha   90.00
_cell.angle_beta   90.00
_cell.angle_gamma   90.00
#
_symmetry.space_group_name_H-M   'P 1'
#
loop_
_entity.id
_entity.type
_entity.pdbx_description
1 polymer ?
#
loop_
_entity_poly.entity_id
_entity_poly.type
_entity_poly.pdbx_seq_one_letter_code
_entity_poly.pdbx_strand_id
1 'polypeptide(L)'
;EITTRLVGSEMCIRDRHNGTYLDDIINGLYLICEETAWQLPPHNSYIRDTPPLPLPDTSRPVIDLFAAETGAVLAVTAWLLKDELDRVSSLIVERIIQCLKERIFTPYLNCHFWWMGDGVSHMNNWTIWSTQNVLMAAALWEEDETIRRQILLKAAKSADYFLAEYGTDGCCDEGPQYYRHAGLCLFNTIEILNGMTDGAFSSLYHEEKIRNIAAYLSHVHACGPYYFNFSDCAAAAGPCSAREYLFGKRTGQRALMELAAADCKAADDPLLTGEHNLFYRIQNLFALPEILKASPVSASAADDIFYPSTGLFIARDSRFSLAVKAGDNDDSHNHNDTGSFTIYKDGKPLFADIGVETYQAKTFSKKRYEIWTMQSAYHNLLSFMDADQGEHMEQAGPQFRAKAVTWHFENEKASISMELGSAFAEGVARSFCRTVQLLSLIHISEP
;
A
#
# COMPACT_ATOMS: atom_id res chain seq x y z
N GLU A 1 10.50 1.22 17.73
CA GLU A 1 9.96 1.66 19.05
C GLU A 1 10.34 3.11 19.35
N ILE A 2 11.60 3.52 19.14
CA ILE A 2 12.05 4.90 19.39
C ILE A 2 11.32 5.88 18.47
N THR A 3 11.27 5.62 17.16
CA THR A 3 10.55 6.46 16.18
C THR A 3 9.07 6.61 16.49
N THR A 4 8.40 5.55 16.92
CA THR A 4 6.98 5.60 17.31
C THR A 4 6.72 6.46 18.54
N ARG A 5 7.61 6.39 19.55
CA ARG A 5 7.54 7.25 20.74
C ARG A 5 7.82 8.71 20.41
N LEU A 6 8.78 8.96 19.51
CA LEU A 6 9.12 10.30 19.03
C LEU A 6 7.90 10.99 18.43
N VAL A 7 7.20 10.32 17.51
CA VAL A 7 6.00 10.83 16.84
C VAL A 7 4.90 11.21 17.82
N GLY A 8 4.65 10.38 18.85
CA GLY A 8 3.66 10.68 19.88
C GLY A 8 4.02 11.92 20.71
N SER A 9 5.31 12.06 21.07
CA SER A 9 5.80 13.18 21.88
C SER A 9 5.76 14.51 21.12
N GLU A 10 6.06 14.53 19.84
CA GLU A 10 6.02 15.76 19.01
C GLU A 10 4.63 16.35 18.89
N MET A 11 3.61 15.52 18.69
CA MET A 11 2.22 15.99 18.63
C MET A 11 1.81 16.65 19.95
N CYS A 12 2.22 16.09 21.09
CA CYS A 12 1.94 16.67 22.41
C CYS A 12 2.63 18.02 22.62
N ILE A 13 3.86 18.22 22.13
CA ILE A 13 4.55 19.52 22.24
C ILE A 13 3.81 20.60 21.45
N ARG A 14 3.42 20.30 20.23
CA ARG A 14 2.71 21.25 19.34
C ARG A 14 1.35 21.64 19.90
N ASP A 15 0.63 20.70 20.50
CA ASP A 15 -0.70 20.93 21.06
C ASP A 15 -0.65 21.75 22.37
N ARG A 16 0.34 21.52 23.22
CA ARG A 16 0.39 22.10 24.58
C ARG A 16 1.39 23.24 24.77
N HIS A 17 2.35 23.41 23.87
CA HIS A 17 3.42 24.43 23.90
C HIS A 17 4.17 24.54 25.25
N ASN A 18 4.23 23.46 26.03
CA ASN A 18 4.79 23.48 27.38
C ASN A 18 6.18 22.84 27.50
N GLY A 19 6.72 22.34 26.39
CA GLY A 19 8.06 21.72 26.33
C GLY A 19 8.23 20.41 27.10
N THR A 20 7.14 19.83 27.62
CA THR A 20 7.19 18.67 28.54
C THR A 20 7.94 17.46 27.97
N TYR A 21 7.94 17.26 26.65
CA TYR A 21 8.56 16.11 26.00
C TYR A 21 9.81 16.47 25.18
N LEU A 22 10.30 17.71 25.29
CA LEU A 22 11.40 18.16 24.44
C LEU A 22 12.70 17.39 24.72
N ASP A 23 13.00 17.11 25.98
CA ASP A 23 14.19 16.33 26.37
C ASP A 23 14.11 14.89 25.85
N ASP A 24 12.93 14.26 25.90
CA ASP A 24 12.72 12.91 25.38
C ASP A 24 12.89 12.86 23.85
N ILE A 25 12.40 13.88 23.15
CA ILE A 25 12.59 14.03 21.69
C ILE A 25 14.07 14.20 21.37
N ILE A 26 14.77 15.10 22.04
CA ILE A 26 16.22 15.33 21.81
C ILE A 26 16.99 14.04 22.05
N ASN A 27 16.72 13.33 23.15
CA ASN A 27 17.35 12.04 23.43
C ASN A 27 17.07 11.03 22.31
N GLY A 28 15.82 10.94 21.82
CA GLY A 28 15.44 10.05 20.72
C GLY A 28 16.16 10.41 19.42
N LEU A 29 16.23 11.70 19.07
CA LEU A 29 16.94 12.19 17.89
C LEU A 29 18.43 11.83 17.92
N TYR A 30 19.08 12.03 19.08
CA TYR A 30 20.48 11.66 19.23
C TYR A 30 20.71 10.17 19.13
N LEU A 31 19.90 9.34 19.80
CA LEU A 31 20.00 7.87 19.70
C LEU A 31 19.88 7.39 18.24
N ILE A 32 18.92 7.93 17.49
CA ILE A 32 18.75 7.57 16.06
C ILE A 32 19.97 8.02 15.24
N CYS A 33 20.48 9.23 15.47
CA CYS A 33 21.66 9.73 14.76
C CYS A 33 22.93 8.95 15.10
N GLU A 34 23.02 8.32 16.27
CA GLU A 34 24.15 7.51 16.72
C GLU A 34 24.07 6.03 16.30
N GLU A 35 22.91 5.55 15.82
CA GLU A 35 22.79 4.20 15.27
C GLU A 35 23.81 3.96 14.16
N THR A 36 24.39 2.77 14.11
CA THR A 36 25.38 2.40 13.11
C THR A 36 24.78 2.44 11.69
N ALA A 37 23.54 2.01 11.53
CA ALA A 37 22.80 1.98 10.28
C ALA A 37 21.29 2.10 10.55
N TRP A 38 20.54 2.60 9.57
CA TRP A 38 19.08 2.72 9.67
C TRP A 38 18.33 1.61 8.95
N GLN A 39 18.99 0.90 8.02
CA GLN A 39 18.39 -0.27 7.36
C GLN A 39 18.35 -1.48 8.29
N LEU A 40 17.39 -2.37 8.05
CA LEU A 40 17.31 -3.63 8.77
C LEU A 40 18.49 -4.56 8.40
N PRO A 41 18.97 -5.40 9.34
CA PRO A 41 20.08 -6.34 9.09
C PRO A 41 19.90 -7.23 7.84
N PRO A 42 18.70 -7.74 7.50
CA PRO A 42 18.49 -8.49 6.27
C PRO A 42 18.74 -7.71 4.98
N HIS A 43 18.76 -6.37 5.07
CA HIS A 43 18.88 -5.45 3.93
C HIS A 43 20.27 -4.85 3.78
N ASN A 44 21.29 -5.36 4.49
CA ASN A 44 22.68 -4.86 4.43
C ASN A 44 23.37 -5.03 3.06
N SER A 45 22.61 -5.38 2.02
CA SER A 45 23.11 -5.58 0.66
C SER A 45 22.48 -4.58 -0.32
N TYR A 46 23.24 -4.10 -1.31
CA TYR A 46 22.73 -3.26 -2.39
C TYR A 46 21.90 -4.04 -3.42
N ILE A 47 22.11 -5.35 -3.52
CA ILE A 47 21.46 -6.23 -4.48
C ILE A 47 20.49 -7.12 -3.72
N ARG A 48 19.21 -7.12 -4.13
CA ARG A 48 18.10 -7.80 -3.44
C ARG A 48 18.39 -9.28 -3.12
N ASP A 49 18.92 -10.02 -4.10
CA ASP A 49 19.08 -11.47 -4.00
C ASP A 49 20.49 -11.91 -3.57
N THR A 50 21.35 -10.97 -3.19
CA THR A 50 22.66 -11.31 -2.62
C THR A 50 22.52 -11.66 -1.14
N PRO A 51 23.36 -12.58 -0.61
CA PRO A 51 23.38 -12.84 0.82
C PRO A 51 23.60 -11.54 1.60
N PRO A 52 22.78 -11.25 2.64
CA PRO A 52 22.98 -10.05 3.44
C PRO A 52 24.31 -10.13 4.17
N LEU A 53 24.97 -8.98 4.29
CA LEU A 53 26.16 -8.85 5.13
C LEU A 53 25.76 -9.04 6.59
N PRO A 54 26.57 -9.71 7.42
CA PRO A 54 26.27 -9.94 8.84
C PRO A 54 26.26 -8.62 9.64
N LEU A 55 27.00 -7.62 9.17
CA LEU A 55 27.07 -6.27 9.73
C LEU A 55 26.93 -5.24 8.61
N PRO A 56 26.38 -4.05 8.91
CA PRO A 56 26.28 -2.98 7.93
C PRO A 56 27.66 -2.43 7.55
N ASP A 57 27.87 -2.16 6.27
CA ASP A 57 29.03 -1.41 5.79
C ASP A 57 28.75 0.10 5.90
N THR A 58 29.26 0.72 6.94
CA THR A 58 29.02 2.15 7.22
C THR A 58 29.62 3.10 6.18
N SER A 59 30.56 2.62 5.35
CA SER A 59 31.12 3.38 4.22
C SER A 59 30.18 3.41 3.01
N ARG A 60 29.17 2.53 2.97
CA ARG A 60 28.20 2.40 1.90
C ARG A 60 26.78 2.24 2.46
N PRO A 61 26.16 3.32 2.99
CA PRO A 61 24.83 3.28 3.55
C PRO A 61 23.81 2.76 2.54
N VAL A 62 22.91 1.90 3.00
CA VAL A 62 21.83 1.34 2.20
C VAL A 62 20.54 2.09 2.54
N ILE A 63 19.76 2.46 1.52
CA ILE A 63 18.43 2.99 1.69
C ILE A 63 17.43 1.88 1.42
N ASP A 64 16.88 1.32 2.48
CA ASP A 64 15.70 0.47 2.46
C ASP A 64 14.45 1.26 2.92
N LEU A 65 13.31 0.61 3.10
CA LEU A 65 12.09 1.24 3.61
C LEU A 65 12.32 1.95 4.95
N PHE A 66 13.04 1.29 5.86
CA PHE A 66 13.25 1.78 7.22
C PHE A 66 14.23 2.96 7.27
N ALA A 67 15.30 2.89 6.49
CA ALA A 67 16.24 4.00 6.37
C ALA A 67 15.57 5.24 5.74
N ALA A 68 14.78 5.05 4.69
CA ALA A 68 14.04 6.13 4.06
C ALA A 68 13.03 6.77 5.03
N GLU A 69 12.27 5.97 5.76
CA GLU A 69 11.27 6.45 6.72
C GLU A 69 11.92 7.11 7.94
N THR A 70 13.02 6.56 8.46
CA THR A 70 13.80 7.19 9.53
C THR A 70 14.30 8.56 9.11
N GLY A 71 14.82 8.69 7.88
CA GLY A 71 15.24 9.97 7.32
C GLY A 71 14.08 10.97 7.23
N ALA A 72 12.91 10.55 6.78
CA ALA A 72 11.72 11.40 6.70
C ALA A 72 11.24 11.85 8.10
N VAL A 73 11.20 10.95 9.08
CA VAL A 73 10.81 11.27 10.47
C VAL A 73 11.77 12.29 11.07
N LEU A 74 13.08 12.09 10.97
CA LEU A 74 14.08 13.05 11.45
C LEU A 74 13.93 14.42 10.77
N ALA A 75 13.73 14.43 9.45
CA ALA A 75 13.55 15.65 8.69
C ALA A 75 12.30 16.43 9.11
N VAL A 76 11.18 15.76 9.24
CA VAL A 76 9.90 16.38 9.66
C VAL A 76 9.98 16.86 11.11
N THR A 77 10.56 16.06 12.02
CA THR A 77 10.77 16.45 13.42
C THR A 77 11.60 17.72 13.54
N ALA A 78 12.77 17.73 12.89
CA ALA A 78 13.66 18.88 12.91
C ALA A 78 12.99 20.13 12.33
N TRP A 79 12.19 19.99 11.26
CA TRP A 79 11.48 21.11 10.64
C TRP A 79 10.36 21.66 11.54
N LEU A 80 9.59 20.78 12.17
CA LEU A 80 8.48 21.18 13.03
C LEU A 80 8.95 21.85 14.32
N LEU A 81 10.05 21.37 14.88
CA LEU A 81 10.54 21.79 16.21
C LEU A 81 11.83 22.62 16.12
N LYS A 82 12.15 23.16 14.95
CA LYS A 82 13.42 23.88 14.73
C LYS A 82 13.66 24.93 15.80
N ASP A 83 12.70 25.79 16.06
CA ASP A 83 12.85 26.89 17.00
C ASP A 83 13.03 26.41 18.46
N GLU A 84 12.35 25.34 18.84
CA GLU A 84 12.48 24.72 20.15
C GLU A 84 13.83 24.02 20.32
N LEU A 85 14.27 23.29 19.30
CA LEU A 85 15.57 22.61 19.28
C LEU A 85 16.72 23.62 19.28
N ASP A 86 16.65 24.69 18.48
CA ASP A 86 17.67 25.74 18.40
C ASP A 86 17.81 26.52 19.71
N ARG A 87 16.74 26.66 20.51
CA ARG A 87 16.84 27.25 21.87
C ARG A 87 17.69 26.42 22.81
N VAL A 88 17.74 25.09 22.61
CA VAL A 88 18.62 24.20 23.37
C VAL A 88 20.02 24.22 22.75
N SER A 89 20.14 23.93 21.46
CA SER A 89 21.38 24.01 20.70
C SER A 89 21.11 23.87 19.19
N SER A 90 21.65 24.75 18.35
CA SER A 90 21.62 24.62 16.88
C SER A 90 22.31 23.35 16.39
N LEU A 91 23.25 22.79 17.16
CA LEU A 91 23.96 21.57 16.84
C LEU A 91 23.02 20.35 16.71
N ILE A 92 21.83 20.38 17.29
CA ILE A 92 20.85 19.30 17.16
C ILE A 92 20.37 19.19 15.72
N VAL A 93 19.91 20.30 15.15
CA VAL A 93 19.42 20.34 13.76
C VAL A 93 20.58 20.14 12.78
N GLU A 94 21.74 20.72 13.03
CA GLU A 94 22.95 20.51 12.21
C GLU A 94 23.35 19.04 12.14
N ARG A 95 23.31 18.32 13.27
CA ARG A 95 23.59 16.87 13.35
C ARG A 95 22.60 16.05 12.50
N ILE A 96 21.32 16.39 12.57
CA ILE A 96 20.27 15.72 11.78
C ILE A 96 20.52 15.94 10.29
N ILE A 97 20.78 17.17 9.85
CA ILE A 97 21.06 17.50 8.46
C ILE A 97 22.28 16.73 7.95
N GLN A 98 23.34 16.66 8.76
CA GLN A 98 24.52 15.88 8.42
C GLN A 98 24.18 14.39 8.21
N CYS A 99 23.41 13.78 9.12
CA CYS A 99 22.98 12.41 8.97
C CYS A 99 22.12 12.19 7.71
N LEU A 100 21.21 13.12 7.40
CA LEU A 100 20.41 13.06 6.16
C LEU A 100 21.30 13.10 4.91
N LYS A 101 22.29 13.99 4.86
CA LYS A 101 23.24 14.09 3.75
C LYS A 101 24.05 12.80 3.59
N GLU A 102 24.58 12.28 4.69
CA GLU A 102 25.46 11.10 4.67
C GLU A 102 24.72 9.79 4.39
N ARG A 103 23.49 9.63 4.94
CA ARG A 103 22.78 8.35 4.93
C ARG A 103 21.63 8.28 3.92
N ILE A 104 21.11 9.43 3.45
CA ILE A 104 19.99 9.49 2.52
C ILE A 104 20.39 10.18 1.21
N PHE A 105 20.77 11.48 1.21
CA PHE A 105 20.88 12.23 -0.04
C PHE A 105 22.07 11.77 -0.89
N THR A 106 23.24 11.61 -0.28
CA THR A 106 24.45 11.14 -0.98
C THR A 106 24.30 9.73 -1.52
N PRO A 107 23.88 8.72 -0.73
CA PRO A 107 23.63 7.37 -1.26
C PRO A 107 22.51 7.34 -2.31
N TYR A 108 21.45 8.12 -2.13
CA TYR A 108 20.36 8.18 -3.09
C TYR A 108 20.84 8.60 -4.48
N LEU A 109 21.73 9.58 -4.56
CA LEU A 109 22.26 10.08 -5.84
C LEU A 109 23.32 9.15 -6.43
N ASN A 110 24.21 8.61 -5.59
CA ASN A 110 25.40 7.87 -6.04
C ASN A 110 25.15 6.39 -6.26
N CYS A 111 24.11 5.81 -5.67
CA CYS A 111 23.78 4.39 -5.79
C CYS A 111 22.49 4.21 -6.59
N HIS A 112 22.35 3.04 -7.19
CA HIS A 112 21.10 2.59 -7.77
C HIS A 112 20.62 1.38 -6.97
N PHE A 113 19.65 1.60 -6.09
CA PHE A 113 19.01 0.52 -5.35
C PHE A 113 17.98 -0.15 -6.24
N TRP A 114 17.76 -1.46 -6.09
CA TRP A 114 16.85 -2.23 -6.93
C TRP A 114 15.43 -1.63 -7.00
N TRP A 115 14.95 -1.09 -5.89
CA TRP A 115 13.62 -0.49 -5.80
C TRP A 115 13.48 0.84 -6.56
N MET A 116 14.57 1.43 -7.02
CA MET A 116 14.49 2.68 -7.81
C MET A 116 13.97 2.47 -9.23
N GLY A 117 13.92 1.23 -9.68
CA GLY A 117 13.46 0.86 -11.01
C GLY A 117 14.50 1.02 -12.10
N ASP A 118 14.48 0.12 -13.07
CA ASP A 118 15.37 0.09 -14.25
C ASP A 118 14.58 0.03 -15.58
N GLY A 119 13.25 -0.08 -15.51
CA GLY A 119 12.34 -0.21 -16.64
C GLY A 119 12.25 -1.64 -17.20
N VAL A 120 12.82 -2.63 -16.51
CA VAL A 120 12.80 -4.04 -16.90
C VAL A 120 12.34 -4.93 -15.75
N SER A 121 12.85 -4.67 -14.54
CA SER A 121 12.52 -5.43 -13.34
C SER A 121 11.15 -5.03 -12.80
N HIS A 122 10.38 -6.01 -12.30
CA HIS A 122 9.09 -5.75 -11.68
C HIS A 122 9.24 -4.87 -10.42
N MET A 123 8.42 -3.82 -10.33
CA MET A 123 8.39 -2.88 -9.23
C MET A 123 7.21 -3.17 -8.30
N ASN A 124 7.35 -2.80 -7.04
CA ASN A 124 6.32 -2.93 -6.01
C ASN A 124 6.27 -1.69 -5.10
N ASN A 125 5.54 -1.76 -3.99
CA ASN A 125 5.38 -0.67 -3.04
C ASN A 125 6.71 -0.05 -2.55
N TRP A 126 7.81 -0.79 -2.47
CA TRP A 126 9.12 -0.28 -2.05
C TRP A 126 9.56 0.93 -2.86
N THR A 127 9.28 0.90 -4.17
CA THR A 127 9.66 1.97 -5.08
C THR A 127 9.06 3.30 -4.65
N ILE A 128 7.75 3.33 -4.50
CA ILE A 128 7.07 4.59 -4.23
C ILE A 128 7.11 4.98 -2.75
N TRP A 129 7.12 4.01 -1.84
CA TRP A 129 7.22 4.26 -0.40
C TRP A 129 8.59 4.84 -0.04
N SER A 130 9.69 4.26 -0.51
CA SER A 130 11.03 4.82 -0.29
C SER A 130 11.20 6.18 -0.97
N THR A 131 10.73 6.32 -2.21
CA THR A 131 10.80 7.58 -2.98
C THR A 131 10.09 8.72 -2.26
N GLN A 132 8.88 8.51 -1.77
CA GLN A 132 8.12 9.50 -1.00
C GLN A 132 8.91 10.02 0.20
N ASN A 133 9.51 9.11 0.98
CA ASN A 133 10.22 9.46 2.19
C ASN A 133 11.53 10.22 1.90
N VAL A 134 12.28 9.80 0.89
CA VAL A 134 13.49 10.53 0.45
C VAL A 134 13.14 11.93 -0.05
N LEU A 135 12.07 12.07 -0.85
CA LEU A 135 11.59 13.37 -1.33
C LEU A 135 11.19 14.29 -0.18
N MET A 136 10.49 13.75 0.84
CA MET A 136 10.08 14.52 2.01
C MET A 136 11.30 15.11 2.73
N ALA A 137 12.31 14.28 2.98
CA ALA A 137 13.53 14.74 3.64
C ALA A 137 14.26 15.80 2.81
N ALA A 138 14.38 15.60 1.49
CA ALA A 138 15.04 16.53 0.60
C ALA A 138 14.27 17.86 0.42
N ALA A 139 12.95 17.81 0.36
CA ALA A 139 12.11 19.01 0.28
C ALA A 139 12.28 19.93 1.48
N LEU A 140 12.53 19.38 2.65
CA LEU A 140 12.67 20.12 3.89
C LEU A 140 14.09 20.60 4.18
N TRP A 141 15.13 19.83 3.82
CA TRP A 141 16.49 20.08 4.32
C TRP A 141 17.61 20.06 3.27
N GLU A 142 17.35 19.78 1.99
CA GLU A 142 18.40 19.95 0.97
C GLU A 142 18.38 21.39 0.44
N GLU A 143 19.36 22.17 0.87
CA GLU A 143 19.46 23.59 0.53
C GLU A 143 20.13 23.83 -0.84
N ASP A 144 21.03 22.91 -1.27
CA ASP A 144 21.65 23.01 -2.59
C ASP A 144 20.60 22.71 -3.68
N GLU A 145 20.25 23.73 -4.44
CA GLU A 145 19.24 23.64 -5.49
C GLU A 145 19.60 22.61 -6.57
N THR A 146 20.87 22.45 -6.87
CA THR A 146 21.33 21.47 -7.87
C THR A 146 21.14 20.06 -7.37
N ILE A 147 21.51 19.78 -6.13
CA ILE A 147 21.34 18.47 -5.47
C ILE A 147 19.86 18.18 -5.32
N ARG A 148 19.07 19.13 -4.80
CA ARG A 148 17.61 18.98 -4.64
C ARG A 148 16.93 18.67 -5.98
N ARG A 149 17.31 19.36 -7.07
CA ARG A 149 16.79 19.08 -8.41
C ARG A 149 17.17 17.69 -8.91
N GLN A 150 18.40 17.23 -8.65
CA GLN A 150 18.81 15.86 -9.04
C GLN A 150 18.00 14.80 -8.28
N ILE A 151 17.77 14.99 -6.99
CA ILE A 151 16.91 14.09 -6.18
C ILE A 151 15.50 14.08 -6.76
N LEU A 152 14.91 15.24 -7.03
CA LEU A 152 13.56 15.36 -7.59
C LEU A 152 13.44 14.62 -8.94
N LEU A 153 14.38 14.83 -9.85
CA LEU A 153 14.34 14.18 -11.16
C LEU A 153 14.48 12.65 -11.05
N LYS A 154 15.37 12.18 -10.15
CA LYS A 154 15.52 10.74 -9.91
C LYS A 154 14.27 10.13 -9.28
N ALA A 155 13.65 10.84 -8.35
CA ALA A 155 12.41 10.43 -7.70
C ALA A 155 11.22 10.39 -8.68
N ALA A 156 11.07 11.40 -9.53
CA ALA A 156 10.05 11.41 -10.57
C ALA A 156 10.22 10.21 -11.52
N LYS A 157 11.45 9.88 -11.90
CA LYS A 157 11.74 8.71 -12.73
C LYS A 157 11.40 7.39 -12.05
N SER A 158 11.69 7.25 -10.75
CA SER A 158 11.29 6.07 -9.97
C SER A 158 9.76 5.95 -9.89
N ALA A 159 9.05 7.07 -9.71
CA ALA A 159 7.60 7.09 -9.73
C ALA A 159 7.02 6.69 -11.11
N ASP A 160 7.67 7.08 -12.22
CA ASP A 160 7.28 6.64 -13.57
C ASP A 160 7.44 5.12 -13.73
N TYR A 161 8.52 4.52 -13.23
CA TYR A 161 8.70 3.07 -13.25
C TYR A 161 7.62 2.36 -12.43
N PHE A 162 7.31 2.87 -11.24
CA PHE A 162 6.23 2.33 -10.43
C PHE A 162 4.87 2.42 -11.13
N LEU A 163 4.56 3.58 -11.73
CA LEU A 163 3.32 3.76 -12.48
C LEU A 163 3.23 2.87 -13.74
N ALA A 164 4.35 2.49 -14.33
CA ALA A 164 4.35 1.58 -15.48
C ALA A 164 3.84 0.18 -15.12
N GLU A 165 4.03 -0.26 -13.86
CA GLU A 165 3.54 -1.55 -13.37
C GLU A 165 2.03 -1.57 -13.11
N TYR A 166 1.45 -0.43 -12.69
CA TYR A 166 0.00 -0.35 -12.52
C TYR A 166 -0.73 -0.48 -13.84
N GLY A 167 -1.82 -1.26 -13.87
CA GLY A 167 -2.79 -1.26 -14.94
C GLY A 167 -3.43 0.13 -15.13
N THR A 168 -3.96 0.40 -16.33
CA THR A 168 -4.73 1.64 -16.58
C THR A 168 -6.02 1.70 -15.77
N ASP A 169 -6.52 0.53 -15.35
CA ASP A 169 -7.69 0.38 -14.50
C ASP A 169 -7.45 0.76 -13.03
N GLY A 170 -6.18 0.88 -12.61
CA GLY A 170 -5.78 1.35 -11.28
C GLY A 170 -5.89 0.30 -10.16
N CYS A 171 -6.07 -0.97 -10.50
CA CYS A 171 -6.08 -2.03 -9.49
C CYS A 171 -4.71 -2.17 -8.81
N CYS A 172 -4.70 -2.32 -7.50
CA CYS A 172 -3.50 -2.66 -6.74
C CYS A 172 -3.37 -4.18 -6.65
N ASP A 173 -2.38 -4.76 -7.33
CA ASP A 173 -2.09 -6.19 -7.33
C ASP A 173 -1.65 -6.72 -5.96
N GLU A 174 -1.10 -5.85 -5.12
CA GLU A 174 -0.70 -6.15 -3.75
C GLU A 174 -1.89 -6.23 -2.76
N GLY A 175 -3.09 -5.92 -3.21
CA GLY A 175 -4.31 -5.95 -2.41
C GLY A 175 -4.60 -4.68 -1.59
N PRO A 176 -5.77 -4.63 -0.91
CA PRO A 176 -6.25 -3.43 -0.21
C PRO A 176 -5.34 -2.96 0.92
N GLN A 177 -4.70 -3.86 1.63
CA GLN A 177 -3.83 -3.52 2.75
C GLN A 177 -2.56 -2.82 2.28
N TYR A 178 -1.94 -3.33 1.21
CA TYR A 178 -0.72 -2.75 0.63
C TYR A 178 -0.98 -1.52 -0.24
N TYR A 179 -2.22 -1.29 -0.68
CA TYR A 179 -2.59 -0.03 -1.34
C TYR A 179 -2.14 1.21 -0.55
N ARG A 180 -2.11 1.14 0.79
CA ARG A 180 -1.64 2.24 1.66
C ARG A 180 -0.15 2.54 1.50
N HIS A 181 0.63 1.55 1.10
CA HIS A 181 2.06 1.67 0.83
C HIS A 181 2.37 1.86 -0.67
N ALA A 182 1.41 1.58 -1.53
CA ALA A 182 1.46 1.75 -2.98
C ALA A 182 0.73 3.04 -3.42
N GLY A 183 -0.59 2.99 -3.61
CA GLY A 183 -1.40 4.08 -4.13
C GLY A 183 -1.35 5.36 -3.28
N LEU A 184 -1.37 5.24 -1.94
CA LEU A 184 -1.30 6.42 -1.06
C LEU A 184 0.11 7.01 -0.93
N CYS A 185 1.16 6.20 -1.08
CA CYS A 185 2.52 6.74 -1.18
C CYS A 185 2.75 7.43 -2.53
N LEU A 186 2.12 6.94 -3.61
CA LEU A 186 2.09 7.66 -4.88
C LEU A 186 1.41 9.02 -4.75
N PHE A 187 0.24 9.08 -4.11
CA PHE A 187 -0.44 10.33 -3.82
C PHE A 187 0.47 11.32 -3.09
N ASN A 188 1.11 10.90 -2.00
CA ASN A 188 2.03 11.75 -1.26
C ASN A 188 3.26 12.15 -2.08
N THR A 189 3.78 11.26 -2.93
CA THR A 189 4.88 11.60 -3.85
C THR A 189 4.47 12.74 -4.79
N ILE A 190 3.27 12.68 -5.36
CA ILE A 190 2.75 13.74 -6.24
C ILE A 190 2.55 15.05 -5.44
N GLU A 191 2.02 15.00 -4.21
CA GLU A 191 1.86 16.18 -3.36
C GLU A 191 3.21 16.85 -3.04
N ILE A 192 4.24 16.05 -2.71
CA ILE A 192 5.58 16.58 -2.42
C ILE A 192 6.20 17.18 -3.69
N LEU A 193 6.13 16.49 -4.83
CA LEU A 193 6.59 17.01 -6.12
C LEU A 193 5.89 18.33 -6.48
N ASN A 194 4.58 18.43 -6.27
CA ASN A 194 3.83 19.66 -6.46
C ASN A 194 4.33 20.78 -5.55
N GLY A 195 4.56 20.49 -4.27
CA GLY A 195 5.08 21.45 -3.31
C GLY A 195 6.50 21.95 -3.68
N MET A 196 7.35 21.09 -4.24
CA MET A 196 8.71 21.42 -4.66
C MET A 196 8.77 22.19 -5.99
N THR A 197 7.68 22.24 -6.77
CA THR A 197 7.67 22.75 -8.17
C THR A 197 6.51 23.71 -8.46
N ASP A 198 5.94 24.34 -7.44
CA ASP A 198 4.82 25.27 -7.57
C ASP A 198 3.63 24.71 -8.38
N GLY A 199 3.35 23.43 -8.18
CA GLY A 199 2.19 22.78 -8.78
C GLY A 199 2.38 22.21 -10.18
N ALA A 200 3.61 22.04 -10.66
CA ALA A 200 3.90 21.52 -12.01
C ALA A 200 3.32 20.12 -12.29
N PHE A 201 3.06 19.34 -11.26
CA PHE A 201 2.50 17.97 -11.36
C PHE A 201 0.98 17.92 -11.10
N SER A 202 0.30 19.06 -10.93
CA SER A 202 -1.13 19.10 -10.57
C SER A 202 -2.05 18.48 -11.65
N SER A 203 -1.62 18.49 -12.91
CA SER A 203 -2.37 17.87 -14.00
C SER A 203 -2.51 16.34 -13.86
N LEU A 204 -1.58 15.68 -13.15
CA LEU A 204 -1.61 14.23 -12.94
C LEU A 204 -2.89 13.77 -12.22
N TYR A 205 -3.48 14.60 -11.36
CA TYR A 205 -4.73 14.24 -10.68
C TYR A 205 -5.93 14.11 -11.60
N HIS A 206 -5.83 14.58 -12.84
CA HIS A 206 -6.86 14.48 -13.87
C HIS A 206 -6.62 13.31 -14.83
N GLU A 207 -5.44 12.68 -14.77
CA GLU A 207 -5.12 11.50 -15.56
C GLU A 207 -6.00 10.31 -15.14
N GLU A 208 -6.53 9.59 -16.12
CA GLU A 208 -7.45 8.47 -15.89
C GLU A 208 -6.85 7.42 -14.95
N LYS A 209 -5.62 7.01 -15.19
CA LYS A 209 -4.91 6.02 -14.36
C LYS A 209 -4.82 6.47 -12.89
N ILE A 210 -4.46 7.72 -12.60
CA ILE A 210 -4.37 8.26 -11.24
C ILE A 210 -5.74 8.30 -10.55
N ARG A 211 -6.78 8.67 -11.29
CA ARG A 211 -8.15 8.65 -10.80
C ARG A 211 -8.64 7.23 -10.50
N ASN A 212 -8.30 6.27 -11.35
CA ASN A 212 -8.63 4.87 -11.15
C ASN A 212 -7.89 4.28 -9.94
N ILE A 213 -6.60 4.59 -9.76
CA ILE A 213 -5.84 4.22 -8.56
C ILE A 213 -6.53 4.78 -7.30
N ALA A 214 -6.96 6.03 -7.31
CA ALA A 214 -7.68 6.63 -6.18
C ALA A 214 -9.04 5.93 -5.91
N ALA A 215 -9.76 5.50 -6.95
CA ALA A 215 -11.06 4.85 -6.81
C ALA A 215 -10.97 3.41 -6.24
N TYR A 216 -9.83 2.73 -6.42
CA TYR A 216 -9.64 1.32 -6.11
C TYR A 216 -10.12 0.93 -4.71
N LEU A 217 -9.68 1.65 -3.66
CA LEU A 217 -9.99 1.26 -2.29
C LEU A 217 -11.49 1.29 -1.99
N SER A 218 -12.25 2.23 -2.57
CA SER A 218 -13.71 2.29 -2.43
C SER A 218 -14.40 1.14 -3.16
N HIS A 219 -13.84 0.64 -4.27
CA HIS A 219 -14.38 -0.50 -4.99
C HIS A 219 -14.14 -1.83 -4.24
N VAL A 220 -12.98 -2.00 -3.61
CA VAL A 220 -12.67 -3.22 -2.86
C VAL A 220 -13.16 -3.20 -1.41
N HIS A 221 -13.72 -2.08 -0.94
CA HIS A 221 -14.38 -2.02 0.34
C HIS A 221 -15.71 -2.80 0.30
N ALA A 222 -15.85 -3.78 1.17
CA ALA A 222 -17.05 -4.61 1.23
C ALA A 222 -18.12 -4.00 2.15
N CYS A 223 -17.79 -3.79 3.43
CA CYS A 223 -18.66 -3.13 4.39
C CYS A 223 -17.94 -2.92 5.73
N GLY A 224 -18.12 -1.79 6.41
CA GLY A 224 -17.52 -1.52 7.72
C GLY A 224 -16.01 -1.74 7.71
N PRO A 225 -15.43 -2.61 8.56
CA PRO A 225 -13.99 -2.85 8.57
C PRO A 225 -13.53 -3.81 7.46
N TYR A 226 -14.45 -4.39 6.67
CA TYR A 226 -14.16 -5.49 5.77
C TYR A 226 -13.88 -5.02 4.34
N TYR A 227 -12.88 -5.67 3.75
CA TYR A 227 -12.46 -5.51 2.36
C TYR A 227 -12.42 -6.87 1.65
N PHE A 228 -12.55 -6.87 0.33
CA PHE A 228 -12.25 -8.07 -0.45
C PHE A 228 -10.76 -8.33 -0.39
N ASN A 229 -10.36 -9.29 0.44
CA ASN A 229 -9.00 -9.47 0.92
C ASN A 229 -8.21 -10.48 0.10
N PHE A 230 -7.87 -10.14 -1.13
CA PHE A 230 -6.91 -10.90 -1.92
C PHE A 230 -5.47 -10.49 -1.59
N SER A 231 -4.50 -11.33 -1.95
CA SER A 231 -3.08 -11.15 -1.66
C SER A 231 -2.80 -11.09 -0.14
N ASP A 232 -1.69 -10.52 0.30
CA ASP A 232 -1.32 -10.41 1.71
C ASP A 232 -2.22 -9.40 2.46
N CYS A 233 -3.52 -9.65 2.47
CA CYS A 233 -4.51 -8.76 3.09
C CYS A 233 -5.38 -9.50 4.09
N ALA A 234 -5.54 -8.96 5.28
CA ALA A 234 -6.55 -9.41 6.23
C ALA A 234 -7.96 -8.96 5.77
N ALA A 235 -9.00 -9.72 6.13
CA ALA A 235 -10.37 -9.35 5.81
C ALA A 235 -10.75 -7.97 6.37
N ALA A 236 -10.22 -7.61 7.55
CA ALA A 236 -10.33 -6.27 8.13
C ALA A 236 -9.01 -5.52 7.92
N ALA A 237 -8.90 -4.75 6.84
CA ALA A 237 -7.68 -4.07 6.45
C ALA A 237 -7.41 -2.74 7.19
N GLY A 238 -8.21 -2.43 8.20
CA GLY A 238 -8.11 -1.20 9.00
C GLY A 238 -8.84 0.01 8.36
N PRO A 239 -9.08 1.07 9.15
CA PRO A 239 -9.82 2.25 8.71
C PRO A 239 -8.99 3.12 7.75
N CYS A 240 -9.68 3.88 6.93
CA CYS A 240 -9.12 4.97 6.14
C CYS A 240 -8.71 6.15 7.03
N SER A 241 -7.81 6.98 6.52
CA SER A 241 -7.27 8.17 7.18
C SER A 241 -7.41 9.41 6.28
N ALA A 242 -6.72 10.48 6.64
CA ALA A 242 -6.69 11.70 5.84
C ALA A 242 -6.11 11.49 4.43
N ARG A 243 -5.20 10.56 4.24
CA ARG A 243 -4.56 10.34 2.92
C ARG A 243 -5.59 9.94 1.88
N GLU A 244 -6.47 9.00 2.22
CA GLU A 244 -7.56 8.57 1.35
C GLU A 244 -8.51 9.72 1.04
N TYR A 245 -8.90 10.50 2.05
CA TYR A 245 -9.76 11.67 1.86
C TYR A 245 -9.13 12.70 0.93
N LEU A 246 -7.86 13.05 1.16
CA LEU A 246 -7.12 14.03 0.37
C LEU A 246 -6.91 13.55 -1.07
N PHE A 247 -6.59 12.28 -1.28
CA PHE A 247 -6.45 11.70 -2.61
C PHE A 247 -7.78 11.74 -3.36
N GLY A 248 -8.88 11.33 -2.72
CA GLY A 248 -10.22 11.45 -3.26
C GLY A 248 -10.58 12.89 -3.63
N LYS A 249 -10.23 13.86 -2.79
CA LYS A 249 -10.45 15.30 -3.03
C LYS A 249 -9.68 15.80 -4.26
N ARG A 250 -8.39 15.44 -4.40
CA ARG A 250 -7.56 15.83 -5.54
C ARG A 250 -8.05 15.26 -6.86
N THR A 251 -8.51 14.02 -6.85
CA THR A 251 -8.91 13.28 -8.05
C THR A 251 -10.42 13.34 -8.35
N GLY A 252 -11.20 13.94 -7.46
CA GLY A 252 -12.66 13.99 -7.56
C GLY A 252 -13.35 12.65 -7.25
N GLN A 253 -12.68 11.72 -6.57
CA GLN A 253 -13.22 10.42 -6.18
C GLN A 253 -14.04 10.53 -4.89
N ARG A 254 -15.32 10.84 -5.07
CA ARG A 254 -16.23 11.12 -3.96
C ARG A 254 -16.43 9.92 -3.04
N ALA A 255 -16.56 8.71 -3.59
CA ALA A 255 -16.73 7.48 -2.80
C ALA A 255 -15.58 7.25 -1.82
N LEU A 256 -14.32 7.52 -2.25
CA LEU A 256 -13.15 7.41 -1.38
C LEU A 256 -13.18 8.46 -0.25
N MET A 257 -13.59 9.70 -0.56
CA MET A 257 -13.76 10.75 0.47
C MET A 257 -14.82 10.37 1.51
N GLU A 258 -15.95 9.82 1.05
CA GLU A 258 -17.06 9.40 1.92
C GLU A 258 -16.64 8.22 2.82
N LEU A 259 -15.94 7.25 2.28
CA LEU A 259 -15.38 6.13 3.03
C LEU A 259 -14.43 6.63 4.14
N ALA A 260 -13.47 7.47 3.80
CA ALA A 260 -12.53 8.03 4.78
C ALA A 260 -13.23 8.89 5.85
N ALA A 261 -14.24 9.67 5.46
CA ALA A 261 -15.01 10.48 6.41
C ALA A 261 -15.88 9.62 7.34
N ALA A 262 -16.43 8.51 6.85
CA ALA A 262 -17.19 7.56 7.67
C ALA A 262 -16.28 6.90 8.72
N ASP A 263 -15.10 6.42 8.32
CA ASP A 263 -14.12 5.80 9.21
C ASP A 263 -13.61 6.77 10.28
N CYS A 264 -13.25 8.01 9.89
CA CYS A 264 -12.82 9.04 10.84
C CYS A 264 -13.92 9.39 11.87
N LYS A 265 -15.19 9.40 11.48
CA LYS A 265 -16.32 9.68 12.39
C LYS A 265 -16.64 8.50 13.30
N ALA A 266 -16.38 7.28 12.87
CA ALA A 266 -16.59 6.07 13.65
C ALA A 266 -15.48 5.78 14.64
N ALA A 267 -14.31 6.42 14.49
CA ALA A 267 -13.17 6.22 15.38
C ALA A 267 -13.42 6.84 16.77
N ASP A 268 -13.03 6.15 17.83
CA ASP A 268 -13.10 6.65 19.21
C ASP A 268 -12.23 7.92 19.38
N ASP A 269 -11.06 7.93 18.79
CA ASP A 269 -10.19 9.10 18.69
C ASP A 269 -9.67 9.22 17.24
N PRO A 270 -10.28 10.10 16.44
CA PRO A 270 -9.89 10.26 15.04
C PRO A 270 -8.50 10.90 14.83
N LEU A 271 -7.86 11.42 15.88
CA LEU A 271 -6.47 11.85 15.84
C LEU A 271 -5.49 10.69 15.97
N LEU A 272 -5.88 9.62 16.68
CA LEU A 272 -5.08 8.41 16.83
C LEU A 272 -5.28 7.48 15.62
N THR A 273 -4.55 7.75 14.56
CA THR A 273 -4.53 6.85 13.41
C THR A 273 -3.59 5.66 13.66
N GLY A 274 -3.85 4.52 13.01
CA GLY A 274 -2.92 3.38 12.99
C GLY A 274 -1.62 3.63 12.21
N GLU A 275 -1.47 4.82 11.64
CA GLU A 275 -0.32 5.23 10.87
C GLU A 275 0.92 5.46 11.75
N HIS A 276 2.06 4.90 11.35
CA HIS A 276 3.31 5.04 12.07
C HIS A 276 4.15 6.21 11.57
N ASN A 277 4.02 6.59 10.30
CA ASN A 277 4.76 7.69 9.71
C ASN A 277 4.27 9.05 10.22
N LEU A 278 5.18 9.88 10.70
CA LEU A 278 4.87 11.19 11.29
C LEU A 278 4.15 12.11 10.28
N PHE A 279 4.58 12.10 9.02
CA PHE A 279 3.96 12.92 7.98
C PHE A 279 2.48 12.58 7.77
N TYR A 280 2.12 11.29 7.80
CA TYR A 280 0.71 10.87 7.66
C TYR A 280 -0.14 11.34 8.83
N ARG A 281 0.40 11.31 10.05
CA ARG A 281 -0.28 11.84 11.24
C ARG A 281 -0.49 13.34 11.14
N ILE A 282 0.48 14.08 10.60
CA ILE A 282 0.36 15.52 10.37
C ILE A 282 -0.70 15.81 9.31
N GLN A 283 -0.74 15.06 8.22
CA GLN A 283 -1.82 15.17 7.24
C GLN A 283 -3.19 14.94 7.90
N ASN A 284 -3.30 13.94 8.78
CA ASN A 284 -4.53 13.67 9.52
C ASN A 284 -4.91 14.84 10.42
N LEU A 285 -3.99 15.38 11.20
CA LEU A 285 -4.22 16.52 12.09
C LEU A 285 -4.79 17.73 11.34
N PHE A 286 -4.21 18.07 10.19
CA PHE A 286 -4.65 19.25 9.43
C PHE A 286 -5.92 19.02 8.60
N ALA A 287 -6.14 17.82 8.10
CA ALA A 287 -7.32 17.50 7.28
C ALA A 287 -8.57 17.17 8.13
N LEU A 288 -8.40 16.67 9.36
CA LEU A 288 -9.49 16.18 10.20
C LEU A 288 -10.65 17.20 10.39
N PRO A 289 -10.42 18.51 10.62
CA PRO A 289 -11.51 19.47 10.76
C PRO A 289 -12.40 19.58 9.51
N GLU A 290 -11.84 19.36 8.32
CA GLU A 290 -12.59 19.31 7.06
C GLU A 290 -13.33 17.98 6.93
N ILE A 291 -12.65 16.87 7.20
CA ILE A 291 -13.19 15.50 7.12
C ILE A 291 -14.43 15.36 8.02
N LEU A 292 -14.35 15.85 9.25
CA LEU A 292 -15.47 15.77 10.20
C LEU A 292 -16.68 16.61 9.80
N LYS A 293 -16.49 17.69 9.01
CA LYS A 293 -17.57 18.51 8.45
C LYS A 293 -18.18 17.93 7.19
N ALA A 294 -17.51 17.00 6.51
CA ALA A 294 -18.03 16.36 5.31
C ALA A 294 -19.38 15.69 5.63
N SER A 295 -20.41 16.01 4.85
CA SER A 295 -21.72 15.39 5.05
C SER A 295 -21.64 13.90 4.74
N PRO A 296 -22.21 13.03 5.58
CA PRO A 296 -22.40 11.64 5.19
C PRO A 296 -23.39 11.64 4.02
N VAL A 297 -22.94 11.29 2.86
CA VAL A 297 -23.85 10.97 1.76
C VAL A 297 -24.19 9.50 1.91
N SER A 298 -25.47 9.17 1.64
CA SER A 298 -25.95 7.80 1.53
C SER A 298 -24.88 6.97 0.78
N ALA A 299 -24.36 5.95 1.43
CA ALA A 299 -23.44 5.03 0.81
C ALA A 299 -24.12 4.46 -0.45
N SER A 300 -23.90 5.09 -1.58
CA SER A 300 -24.16 4.47 -2.86
C SER A 300 -23.21 3.29 -2.91
N ALA A 301 -23.74 2.08 -3.03
CA ALA A 301 -22.89 0.93 -3.27
C ALA A 301 -21.96 1.29 -4.43
N ALA A 302 -20.65 1.02 -4.26
CA ALA A 302 -19.71 1.20 -5.34
C ALA A 302 -20.18 0.36 -6.54
N ASP A 303 -19.97 0.86 -7.74
CA ASP A 303 -20.37 0.21 -8.98
C ASP A 303 -19.75 -1.20 -9.10
N ASP A 304 -20.43 -2.07 -9.83
CA ASP A 304 -19.87 -3.33 -10.29
C ASP A 304 -18.68 -3.05 -11.19
N ILE A 305 -17.57 -3.79 -11.03
CA ILE A 305 -16.34 -3.53 -11.76
C ILE A 305 -15.58 -4.81 -12.07
N PHE A 306 -14.91 -4.84 -13.22
CA PHE A 306 -13.87 -5.79 -13.55
C PHE A 306 -12.55 -5.07 -13.80
N TYR A 307 -11.49 -5.51 -13.16
CA TYR A 307 -10.14 -5.03 -13.31
C TYR A 307 -9.33 -5.98 -14.21
N PRO A 308 -9.16 -5.63 -15.50
CA PRO A 308 -8.45 -6.52 -16.43
C PRO A 308 -6.99 -6.78 -16.05
N SER A 309 -6.33 -5.82 -15.39
CA SER A 309 -4.90 -5.94 -15.05
C SER A 309 -4.61 -7.07 -14.07
N THR A 310 -5.53 -7.35 -13.14
CA THR A 310 -5.37 -8.36 -12.09
C THR A 310 -6.42 -9.46 -12.16
N GLY A 311 -7.40 -9.34 -13.08
CA GLY A 311 -8.53 -10.27 -13.18
C GLY A 311 -9.52 -10.18 -12.02
N LEU A 312 -9.58 -9.06 -11.29
CA LEU A 312 -10.48 -8.92 -10.15
C LEU A 312 -11.87 -8.46 -10.61
N PHE A 313 -12.87 -9.31 -10.39
CA PHE A 313 -14.27 -9.03 -10.65
C PHE A 313 -15.00 -8.75 -9.33
N ILE A 314 -15.78 -7.66 -9.27
CA ILE A 314 -16.57 -7.28 -8.11
C ILE A 314 -17.99 -6.96 -8.55
N ALA A 315 -18.99 -7.55 -7.87
CA ALA A 315 -20.39 -7.29 -8.11
C ALA A 315 -21.18 -7.16 -6.79
N ARG A 316 -22.23 -6.35 -6.81
CA ARG A 316 -23.04 -6.07 -5.63
C ARG A 316 -24.54 -6.01 -5.96
N ASP A 317 -25.35 -6.40 -4.99
CA ASP A 317 -26.74 -6.06 -4.96
C ASP A 317 -27.12 -5.44 -3.61
N SER A 318 -28.41 -5.35 -3.29
CA SER A 318 -28.90 -4.74 -2.04
C SER A 318 -28.46 -5.50 -0.78
N ARG A 319 -28.04 -6.74 -0.88
CA ARG A 319 -27.74 -7.66 0.24
C ARG A 319 -26.39 -8.34 0.13
N PHE A 320 -25.93 -8.62 -1.07
CA PHE A 320 -24.72 -9.38 -1.31
C PHE A 320 -23.64 -8.51 -1.98
N SER A 321 -22.42 -8.79 -1.60
CA SER A 321 -21.22 -8.30 -2.30
C SER A 321 -20.32 -9.49 -2.58
N LEU A 322 -19.87 -9.61 -3.82
CA LEU A 322 -19.09 -10.73 -4.35
C LEU A 322 -17.82 -10.20 -4.99
N ALA A 323 -16.70 -10.84 -4.72
CA ALA A 323 -15.49 -10.64 -5.51
C ALA A 323 -14.94 -11.99 -5.97
N VAL A 324 -14.35 -12.02 -7.17
CA VAL A 324 -13.75 -13.21 -7.80
C VAL A 324 -12.41 -12.83 -8.41
N LYS A 325 -11.36 -13.61 -8.14
CA LYS A 325 -10.04 -13.45 -8.76
C LYS A 325 -9.95 -14.35 -10.01
N ALA A 326 -9.71 -13.73 -11.17
CA ALA A 326 -9.58 -14.39 -12.46
C ALA A 326 -8.27 -13.97 -13.17
N GLY A 327 -7.22 -13.73 -12.39
CA GLY A 327 -5.89 -13.32 -12.83
C GLY A 327 -4.93 -14.49 -13.01
N ASP A 328 -3.72 -14.31 -12.52
CA ASP A 328 -2.69 -15.34 -12.47
C ASP A 328 -2.08 -15.46 -11.05
N ASN A 329 -1.15 -16.39 -10.90
CA ASN A 329 -0.47 -16.68 -9.65
C ASN A 329 0.94 -16.06 -9.62
N ASP A 330 1.06 -14.78 -10.05
CA ASP A 330 2.33 -14.04 -10.06
C ASP A 330 2.19 -12.56 -9.61
N ASP A 331 1.09 -12.21 -8.99
CA ASP A 331 0.91 -10.87 -8.40
C ASP A 331 1.99 -10.56 -7.34
N SER A 332 2.26 -9.29 -7.10
CA SER A 332 3.00 -8.89 -5.89
C SER A 332 2.22 -9.34 -4.66
N HIS A 333 2.91 -9.90 -3.66
CA HIS A 333 2.27 -10.53 -2.50
C HIS A 333 1.32 -11.69 -2.84
N ASN A 334 1.63 -12.44 -3.89
CA ASN A 334 0.78 -13.48 -4.47
C ASN A 334 0.42 -14.60 -3.50
N HIS A 335 -0.85 -15.05 -3.62
CA HIS A 335 -1.34 -16.37 -3.19
C HIS A 335 -1.72 -17.19 -4.42
N ASN A 336 -1.62 -18.53 -4.34
CA ASN A 336 -2.14 -19.38 -5.41
C ASN A 336 -3.65 -19.51 -5.22
N ASP A 337 -4.41 -18.56 -5.77
CA ASP A 337 -5.84 -18.39 -5.49
C ASP A 337 -6.65 -17.99 -6.73
N THR A 338 -6.13 -18.31 -7.92
CA THR A 338 -6.81 -18.03 -9.19
C THR A 338 -8.14 -18.76 -9.30
N GLY A 339 -9.22 -18.04 -9.46
CA GLY A 339 -10.59 -18.54 -9.44
C GLY A 339 -11.25 -18.52 -8.07
N SER A 340 -10.56 -18.10 -7.01
CA SER A 340 -11.13 -17.91 -5.68
C SER A 340 -12.18 -16.80 -5.67
N PHE A 341 -13.08 -16.84 -4.68
CA PHE A 341 -14.12 -15.85 -4.50
C PHE A 341 -14.34 -15.54 -3.02
N THR A 342 -14.86 -14.35 -2.75
CA THR A 342 -15.33 -13.94 -1.43
C THR A 342 -16.76 -13.42 -1.54
N ILE A 343 -17.59 -13.70 -0.52
CA ILE A 343 -18.99 -13.27 -0.47
C ILE A 343 -19.27 -12.64 0.88
N TYR A 344 -19.88 -11.48 0.85
CA TYR A 344 -20.45 -10.79 2.01
C TYR A 344 -21.96 -10.71 1.85
N LYS A 345 -22.69 -10.89 2.95
CA LYS A 345 -24.14 -10.80 3.01
C LYS A 345 -24.56 -9.85 4.13
N ASP A 346 -25.39 -8.86 3.80
CA ASP A 346 -25.89 -7.87 4.76
C ASP A 346 -24.73 -7.23 5.56
N GLY A 347 -23.58 -6.98 4.88
CA GLY A 347 -22.39 -6.38 5.45
C GLY A 347 -21.51 -7.31 6.30
N LYS A 348 -21.75 -8.61 6.30
CA LYS A 348 -20.97 -9.60 7.06
C LYS A 348 -20.35 -10.64 6.14
N PRO A 349 -19.13 -11.11 6.45
CA PRO A 349 -18.48 -12.15 5.66
C PRO A 349 -19.28 -13.45 5.74
N LEU A 350 -19.62 -14.02 4.59
CA LEU A 350 -20.23 -15.32 4.44
C LEU A 350 -19.19 -16.36 3.98
N PHE A 351 -18.41 -16.00 2.97
CA PHE A 351 -17.21 -16.70 2.52
C PHE A 351 -16.09 -15.68 2.42
N ALA A 352 -15.26 -15.58 3.46
CA ALA A 352 -14.09 -14.76 3.47
C ALA A 352 -12.87 -15.51 2.90
N ASP A 353 -11.88 -14.80 2.44
CA ASP A 353 -10.57 -15.36 2.17
C ASP A 353 -9.81 -15.56 3.48
N ILE A 354 -8.88 -16.53 3.48
CA ILE A 354 -8.08 -16.88 4.67
C ILE A 354 -7.12 -15.75 5.07
N GLY A 355 -6.70 -14.93 4.10
CA GLY A 355 -5.74 -13.85 4.31
C GLY A 355 -4.32 -14.33 4.51
N VAL A 356 -3.56 -13.59 5.31
CA VAL A 356 -2.13 -13.79 5.50
C VAL A 356 -1.79 -13.99 6.98
N GLU A 357 -0.77 -14.82 7.25
CA GLU A 357 -0.14 -14.96 8.58
C GLU A 357 0.91 -13.86 8.84
N THR A 358 1.41 -13.84 10.07
CA THR A 358 2.59 -13.04 10.43
C THR A 358 3.78 -13.44 9.55
N TYR A 359 4.47 -12.46 9.00
CA TYR A 359 5.62 -12.66 8.12
C TYR A 359 6.76 -13.38 8.83
N GLN A 360 7.37 -14.29 8.11
CA GLN A 360 8.50 -15.11 8.55
C GLN A 360 9.56 -15.19 7.43
N ALA A 361 10.70 -15.80 7.70
CA ALA A 361 11.79 -15.89 6.72
C ALA A 361 11.39 -16.56 5.38
N LYS A 362 10.36 -17.40 5.38
CA LYS A 362 9.84 -18.06 4.16
C LYS A 362 9.02 -17.10 3.28
N THR A 363 8.38 -16.08 3.86
CA THR A 363 7.35 -15.24 3.19
C THR A 363 7.85 -14.63 1.88
N PHE A 364 9.11 -14.16 1.86
CA PHE A 364 9.72 -13.55 0.68
C PHE A 364 10.85 -14.41 0.08
N SER A 365 10.71 -15.74 0.17
CA SER A 365 11.67 -16.70 -0.38
C SER A 365 10.99 -17.63 -1.38
N LYS A 366 11.80 -18.45 -2.05
CA LYS A 366 11.32 -19.55 -2.92
C LYS A 366 10.45 -20.57 -2.17
N LYS A 367 10.42 -20.50 -0.82
CA LYS A 367 9.62 -21.35 0.05
C LYS A 367 8.28 -20.70 0.47
N ARG A 368 7.90 -19.58 -0.14
CA ARG A 368 6.64 -18.89 0.14
C ARG A 368 5.44 -19.84 0.14
N TYR A 369 5.37 -20.70 -0.87
CA TYR A 369 4.24 -21.64 -1.05
C TYR A 369 4.33 -22.91 -0.19
N GLU A 370 5.30 -23.01 0.74
CA GLU A 370 5.23 -23.95 1.87
C GLU A 370 4.38 -23.39 3.03
N ILE A 371 4.05 -22.09 3.01
CA ILE A 371 3.14 -21.45 3.96
C ILE A 371 1.70 -21.80 3.54
N TRP A 372 0.94 -22.37 4.46
CA TRP A 372 -0.39 -22.90 4.13
C TRP A 372 -1.37 -21.86 3.61
N THR A 373 -1.34 -20.62 4.15
CA THR A 373 -2.21 -19.54 3.68
C THR A 373 -1.91 -19.06 2.26
N MET A 374 -0.77 -19.48 1.67
CA MET A 374 -0.41 -19.15 0.29
C MET A 374 -0.83 -20.22 -0.72
N GLN A 375 -1.43 -21.32 -0.23
CA GLN A 375 -1.77 -22.51 -1.02
C GLN A 375 -3.24 -22.54 -1.41
N SER A 376 -3.56 -22.92 -2.63
CA SER A 376 -4.91 -22.93 -3.18
C SER A 376 -5.90 -23.81 -2.40
N ALA A 377 -5.42 -24.86 -1.71
CA ALA A 377 -6.27 -25.72 -0.89
C ALA A 377 -6.96 -25.01 0.27
N TYR A 378 -6.47 -23.83 0.67
CA TYR A 378 -7.02 -23.06 1.80
C TYR A 378 -7.82 -21.81 1.38
N HIS A 379 -7.91 -21.57 0.08
CA HIS A 379 -8.77 -20.55 -0.52
C HIS A 379 -10.12 -21.12 -0.94
N ASN A 380 -11.07 -20.30 -1.36
CA ASN A 380 -12.40 -20.75 -1.80
C ASN A 380 -12.32 -21.37 -3.22
N LEU A 381 -11.58 -22.46 -3.34
CA LEU A 381 -11.25 -23.18 -4.55
C LEU A 381 -11.61 -24.65 -4.46
N LEU A 382 -11.53 -25.34 -5.60
CA LEU A 382 -11.58 -26.81 -5.68
C LEU A 382 -10.16 -27.34 -5.83
N SER A 383 -9.83 -28.41 -5.11
CA SER A 383 -8.63 -29.19 -5.31
C SER A 383 -8.93 -30.45 -6.10
N PHE A 384 -7.96 -30.95 -6.85
CA PHE A 384 -8.03 -32.22 -7.53
C PHE A 384 -7.32 -33.28 -6.68
N MET A 385 -8.00 -34.46 -6.48
CA MET A 385 -7.41 -35.56 -5.74
C MET A 385 -7.06 -36.69 -6.69
N ASP A 386 -5.82 -37.15 -6.61
CA ASP A 386 -5.37 -38.37 -7.27
C ASP A 386 -5.12 -39.45 -6.24
N ALA A 387 -5.53 -40.70 -6.55
CA ALA A 387 -5.41 -41.82 -5.62
C ALA A 387 -3.96 -42.14 -5.24
N ASP A 388 -3.03 -41.92 -6.17
CA ASP A 388 -1.62 -42.29 -6.01
C ASP A 388 -0.75 -41.12 -5.61
N GLN A 389 -1.10 -39.88 -6.01
CA GLN A 389 -0.31 -38.68 -5.84
C GLN A 389 -0.84 -37.68 -4.80
N GLY A 390 -2.07 -37.89 -4.32
CA GLY A 390 -2.73 -37.06 -3.31
C GLY A 390 -3.36 -35.78 -3.90
N GLU A 391 -3.31 -34.67 -3.16
CA GLU A 391 -3.96 -33.44 -3.53
C GLU A 391 -3.08 -32.63 -4.51
N HIS A 392 -3.68 -32.18 -5.61
CA HIS A 392 -3.06 -31.27 -6.58
C HIS A 392 -3.54 -29.85 -6.33
N MET A 393 -2.61 -28.95 -6.03
CA MET A 393 -2.82 -27.53 -5.81
C MET A 393 -2.38 -26.73 -7.02
N GLU A 394 -2.87 -25.49 -7.12
CA GLU A 394 -2.38 -24.53 -8.10
C GLU A 394 -0.89 -24.27 -7.93
N GLN A 395 -0.25 -23.87 -9.03
CA GLN A 395 1.17 -23.56 -9.06
C GLN A 395 1.38 -22.04 -9.13
N ALA A 396 2.56 -21.59 -8.68
CA ALA A 396 2.96 -20.20 -8.76
C ALA A 396 3.62 -19.86 -10.09
N GLY A 397 3.40 -18.65 -10.57
CA GLY A 397 4.02 -18.10 -11.78
C GLY A 397 3.00 -17.60 -12.80
N PRO A 398 3.39 -16.71 -13.72
CA PRO A 398 2.48 -16.00 -14.63
C PRO A 398 1.82 -16.91 -15.67
N GLN A 399 2.36 -18.12 -15.90
CA GLN A 399 1.75 -19.11 -16.78
C GLN A 399 0.56 -19.83 -16.14
N PHE A 400 0.47 -19.85 -14.81
CA PHE A 400 -0.59 -20.47 -14.04
C PHE A 400 -1.70 -19.46 -13.77
N ARG A 401 -2.67 -19.42 -14.68
CA ARG A 401 -3.63 -18.33 -14.77
C ARG A 401 -5.00 -18.79 -15.28
N ALA A 402 -6.01 -17.98 -15.00
CA ALA A 402 -7.30 -18.11 -15.66
C ALA A 402 -7.18 -17.79 -17.16
N LYS A 403 -7.94 -18.52 -17.97
CA LYS A 403 -8.07 -18.32 -19.41
C LYS A 403 -9.53 -18.18 -19.81
N ALA A 404 -9.78 -17.67 -21.04
CA ALA A 404 -11.13 -17.48 -21.58
C ALA A 404 -12.06 -16.74 -20.60
N VAL A 405 -11.53 -15.74 -19.91
CA VAL A 405 -12.30 -14.94 -18.94
C VAL A 405 -13.32 -14.09 -19.68
N THR A 406 -14.59 -14.25 -19.28
CA THR A 406 -15.70 -13.43 -19.80
C THR A 406 -16.54 -12.96 -18.64
N TRP A 407 -17.01 -11.71 -18.68
CA TRP A 407 -17.84 -11.12 -17.64
C TRP A 407 -18.97 -10.30 -18.24
N HIS A 408 -20.05 -10.18 -17.46
CA HIS A 408 -21.22 -9.38 -17.82
C HIS A 408 -21.78 -8.70 -16.59
N PHE A 409 -22.18 -7.44 -16.76
CA PHE A 409 -22.92 -6.65 -15.79
C PHE A 409 -24.23 -6.22 -16.43
N GLU A 410 -25.34 -6.74 -15.96
CA GLU A 410 -26.69 -6.38 -16.34
C GLU A 410 -27.48 -5.99 -15.09
N ASN A 411 -28.59 -5.24 -15.25
CA ASN A 411 -29.33 -4.65 -14.12
C ASN A 411 -29.75 -5.63 -13.01
N GLU A 412 -29.81 -6.93 -13.29
CA GLU A 412 -30.30 -7.96 -12.35
C GLU A 412 -29.35 -9.15 -12.25
N LYS A 413 -28.26 -9.13 -13.01
CA LYS A 413 -27.33 -10.25 -13.10
C LYS A 413 -25.92 -9.77 -13.38
N ALA A 414 -25.02 -10.08 -12.48
CA ALA A 414 -23.60 -9.99 -12.72
C ALA A 414 -22.99 -11.40 -12.81
N SER A 415 -22.09 -11.65 -13.74
CA SER A 415 -21.48 -12.96 -13.91
C SER A 415 -20.07 -12.88 -14.46
N ILE A 416 -19.25 -13.84 -14.03
CA ILE A 416 -17.92 -14.09 -14.58
C ILE A 416 -17.75 -15.58 -14.84
N SER A 417 -17.14 -15.92 -15.97
CA SER A 417 -16.77 -17.30 -16.34
C SER A 417 -15.31 -17.36 -16.73
N MET A 418 -14.63 -18.44 -16.37
CA MET A 418 -13.20 -18.63 -16.63
C MET A 418 -12.85 -20.11 -16.75
N GLU A 419 -11.78 -20.40 -17.47
CA GLU A 419 -11.13 -21.71 -17.55
C GLU A 419 -9.91 -21.69 -16.61
N LEU A 420 -9.81 -22.65 -15.70
CA LEU A 420 -8.85 -22.71 -14.59
C LEU A 420 -7.89 -23.91 -14.68
N GLY A 421 -8.03 -24.80 -15.66
CA GLY A 421 -7.15 -25.97 -15.79
C GLY A 421 -5.68 -25.59 -15.92
N SER A 422 -5.40 -24.42 -16.47
CA SER A 422 -4.03 -23.90 -16.60
C SER A 422 -3.43 -23.33 -15.32
N ALA A 423 -4.19 -23.18 -14.23
CA ALA A 423 -3.65 -22.84 -12.92
C ALA A 423 -2.92 -24.01 -12.24
N PHE A 424 -3.13 -25.23 -12.74
CA PHE A 424 -2.52 -26.46 -12.23
C PHE A 424 -1.38 -26.95 -13.11
N ALA A 425 -0.59 -27.89 -12.60
CA ALA A 425 0.42 -28.58 -13.38
C ALA A 425 -0.20 -29.32 -14.57
N GLU A 426 0.59 -29.49 -15.63
CA GLU A 426 0.16 -30.22 -16.83
C GLU A 426 -0.34 -31.63 -16.50
N GLY A 427 -1.46 -32.00 -17.04
CA GLY A 427 -2.07 -33.32 -16.86
C GLY A 427 -3.01 -33.47 -15.66
N VAL A 428 -3.05 -32.51 -14.73
CA VAL A 428 -3.95 -32.54 -13.56
C VAL A 428 -5.41 -32.37 -14.00
N ALA A 429 -5.70 -31.40 -14.85
CA ALA A 429 -7.03 -31.17 -15.36
C ALA A 429 -7.00 -30.92 -16.88
N ARG A 430 -7.87 -31.61 -17.64
CA ARG A 430 -8.03 -31.33 -19.08
C ARG A 430 -8.81 -30.05 -19.33
N SER A 431 -9.79 -29.77 -18.50
CA SER A 431 -10.62 -28.58 -18.52
C SER A 431 -11.26 -28.42 -17.15
N PHE A 432 -11.23 -27.20 -16.63
CA PHE A 432 -11.89 -26.84 -15.38
C PHE A 432 -12.50 -25.44 -15.56
N CYS A 433 -13.77 -25.39 -15.86
CA CYS A 433 -14.48 -24.12 -16.03
C CYS A 433 -15.26 -23.77 -14.75
N ARG A 434 -15.11 -22.52 -14.31
CA ARG A 434 -15.89 -21.95 -13.20
C ARG A 434 -16.73 -20.79 -13.73
N THR A 435 -18.00 -20.78 -13.33
CA THR A 435 -18.88 -19.62 -13.52
C THR A 435 -19.42 -19.21 -12.16
N VAL A 436 -19.29 -17.93 -11.85
CA VAL A 436 -19.84 -17.31 -10.64
C VAL A 436 -20.85 -16.27 -11.06
N GLN A 437 -22.04 -16.26 -10.43
CA GLN A 437 -23.13 -15.35 -10.75
C GLN A 437 -23.74 -14.75 -9.50
N LEU A 438 -23.99 -13.45 -9.54
CA LEU A 438 -24.84 -12.75 -8.58
C LEU A 438 -26.16 -12.44 -9.28
N LEU A 439 -27.24 -12.99 -8.73
CA LEU A 439 -28.60 -12.82 -9.25
C LEU A 439 -29.41 -12.01 -8.25
N SER A 440 -30.03 -10.92 -8.68
CA SER A 440 -30.97 -10.18 -7.83
C SER A 440 -32.19 -11.01 -7.51
N LEU A 441 -32.51 -11.15 -6.22
CA LEU A 441 -33.65 -11.94 -5.75
C LEU A 441 -35.00 -11.27 -5.97
N ILE A 442 -35.06 -10.09 -6.63
CA ILE A 442 -36.29 -9.32 -6.80
C ILE A 442 -37.31 -10.04 -7.69
N HIS A 443 -36.93 -11.04 -8.46
CA HIS A 443 -37.75 -11.75 -9.44
C HIS A 443 -37.92 -13.25 -9.21
N ILE A 444 -37.70 -13.76 -8.01
CA ILE A 444 -38.24 -15.08 -7.68
C ILE A 444 -39.73 -14.88 -7.38
N SER A 445 -40.53 -14.80 -8.43
CA SER A 445 -41.96 -15.07 -8.31
C SER A 445 -42.08 -16.55 -7.96
N GLU A 446 -42.59 -16.83 -6.77
CA GLU A 446 -42.96 -18.19 -6.41
C GLU A 446 -43.91 -18.73 -7.49
N PRO A 447 -43.76 -20.02 -7.87
CA PRO A 447 -44.62 -20.66 -8.85
C PRO A 447 -46.05 -20.79 -8.34
#